data_158f210ba3317347f1e1bee01269e896
#
_entry.id   158f210ba3317347f1e1bee01269e896
#
_cell.length_a   1.000
_cell.length_b   1.000
_cell.length_c   1.000
_cell.angle_alpha   90.00
_cell.angle_beta   90.00
_cell.angle_gamma   90.00
#
_symmetry.space_group_name_H-M   'P 1'
#
loop_
_entity.id
_entity.type
_entity.pdbx_description
1 polymer ?
#
loop_
_entity_poly.entity_id
_entity_poly.type
_entity_poly.pdbx_seq_one_letter_code
_entity_poly.pdbx_strand_id
1 'polypeptide(L)'
;MKKVFFGNSGAEANEGAIKFARKYSFDKYGEGRSTIITLTDSFHGRTITTLAATGQDEFHTTFGPFTDGFKYCPANDCETLKKMATNDVCAIMFECIQGEGGVNNLTQEFVDTIAQIAKEKDILTVVDEVQTGNGRTGRYFAYENYSIKPDIVSTAKGLAGGLPMGAVLFGEKVADCVTPSSHGSTFGGNPIAAAGAISIVKRIDDEFLQKVREKSKYITDFIKNIKGVKAITGMGLMLGIETDKQASDIAKQCLENGLLVLTAHKNRVRLLPALNISYEEIDEGLKKLKEVIEK
;
A
#
# COMPACT_ATOMS: atom_id res chain seq x y z
N MET A 1 -11.73 -11.22 -7.92
CA MET A 1 -10.57 -11.53 -8.77
C MET A 1 -10.74 -12.89 -9.42
N LYS A 2 -10.14 -13.16 -10.59
CA LYS A 2 -10.30 -14.38 -11.40
C LYS A 2 -9.07 -15.28 -11.39
N LYS A 3 -7.87 -14.68 -11.40
CA LYS A 3 -6.59 -15.40 -11.39
C LYS A 3 -5.66 -14.80 -10.34
N VAL A 4 -4.67 -15.57 -9.93
CA VAL A 4 -3.58 -15.12 -9.05
C VAL A 4 -2.26 -15.67 -9.57
N PHE A 5 -1.21 -14.86 -9.44
CA PHE A 5 0.16 -15.28 -9.61
C PHE A 5 0.91 -15.05 -8.29
N PHE A 6 1.67 -16.03 -7.86
CA PHE A 6 2.43 -15.96 -6.62
C PHE A 6 3.91 -15.66 -6.87
N GLY A 7 4.44 -14.68 -6.13
CA GLY A 7 5.86 -14.40 -5.98
C GLY A 7 6.30 -14.56 -4.53
N ASN A 8 7.41 -13.91 -4.15
CA ASN A 8 8.01 -14.05 -2.82
C ASN A 8 8.03 -12.73 -2.04
N SER A 9 7.73 -11.63 -2.67
CA SER A 9 7.80 -10.28 -2.09
C SER A 9 6.79 -9.33 -2.70
N GLY A 10 6.60 -8.15 -2.05
CA GLY A 10 5.79 -7.07 -2.60
C GLY A 10 6.35 -6.51 -3.91
N ALA A 11 7.69 -6.41 -4.02
CA ALA A 11 8.32 -5.95 -5.25
C ALA A 11 8.03 -6.92 -6.41
N GLU A 12 8.13 -8.24 -6.22
CA GLU A 12 7.77 -9.22 -7.25
C GLU A 12 6.28 -9.16 -7.61
N ALA A 13 5.39 -8.96 -6.63
CA ALA A 13 3.97 -8.77 -6.90
C ALA A 13 3.72 -7.52 -7.75
N ASN A 14 4.38 -6.42 -7.43
CA ASN A 14 4.28 -5.17 -8.20
C ASN A 14 4.92 -5.27 -9.60
N GLU A 15 6.05 -5.97 -9.76
CA GLU A 15 6.61 -6.31 -11.08
C GLU A 15 5.57 -7.07 -11.93
N GLY A 16 4.90 -8.06 -11.35
CA GLY A 16 3.82 -8.77 -12.00
C GLY A 16 2.66 -7.85 -12.39
N ALA A 17 2.22 -6.98 -11.48
CA ALA A 17 1.15 -6.02 -11.74
C ALA A 17 1.48 -5.06 -12.89
N ILE A 18 2.68 -4.48 -12.90
CA ILE A 18 3.20 -3.59 -13.96
C ILE A 18 3.28 -4.33 -15.31
N LYS A 19 3.86 -5.54 -15.32
CA LYS A 19 4.00 -6.35 -16.55
C LYS A 19 2.65 -6.68 -17.16
N PHE A 20 1.68 -7.12 -16.37
CA PHE A 20 0.37 -7.48 -16.88
C PHE A 20 -0.50 -6.29 -17.25
N ALA A 21 -0.33 -5.14 -16.60
CA ALA A 21 -0.95 -3.90 -17.04
C ALA A 21 -0.47 -3.50 -18.45
N ARG A 22 0.84 -3.55 -18.68
CA ARG A 22 1.44 -3.29 -20.00
C ARG A 22 1.05 -4.35 -21.04
N LYS A 23 1.04 -5.64 -20.65
CA LYS A 23 0.63 -6.72 -21.55
C LYS A 23 -0.82 -6.60 -21.98
N TYR A 24 -1.76 -6.32 -21.08
CA TYR A 24 -3.16 -6.07 -21.42
C TYR A 24 -3.29 -4.96 -22.46
N SER A 25 -2.58 -3.85 -22.23
CA SER A 25 -2.62 -2.72 -23.15
C SER A 25 -2.05 -3.07 -24.51
N PHE A 26 -0.92 -3.78 -24.55
CA PHE A 26 -0.29 -4.23 -25.80
C PHE A 26 -1.19 -5.20 -26.58
N ASP A 27 -1.74 -6.22 -25.89
CA ASP A 27 -2.62 -7.22 -26.51
C ASP A 27 -3.86 -6.58 -27.14
N LYS A 28 -4.34 -5.47 -26.57
CA LYS A 28 -5.58 -4.80 -27.02
C LYS A 28 -5.36 -3.65 -28.00
N TYR A 29 -4.29 -2.89 -27.83
CA TYR A 29 -4.07 -1.62 -28.54
C TYR A 29 -2.77 -1.59 -29.36
N GLY A 30 -1.88 -2.59 -29.23
CA GLY A 30 -0.56 -2.57 -29.83
C GLY A 30 0.43 -1.68 -29.07
N GLU A 31 1.45 -1.21 -29.78
CA GLU A 31 2.52 -0.36 -29.23
C GLU A 31 2.04 1.06 -28.90
N GLY A 32 2.83 1.78 -28.07
CA GLY A 32 2.65 3.20 -27.76
C GLY A 32 1.76 3.50 -26.56
N ARG A 33 1.17 2.49 -25.91
CA ARG A 33 0.33 2.66 -24.74
C ARG A 33 0.84 1.81 -23.56
N SER A 34 1.93 2.24 -22.95
CA SER A 34 2.63 1.48 -21.88
C SER A 34 2.95 2.32 -20.64
N THR A 35 2.58 3.60 -20.64
CA THR A 35 2.81 4.50 -19.50
C THR A 35 1.91 4.13 -18.33
N ILE A 36 2.48 4.14 -17.13
CA ILE A 36 1.77 3.95 -15.86
C ILE A 36 1.87 5.24 -15.04
N ILE A 37 0.75 5.77 -14.60
CA ILE A 37 0.72 6.85 -13.62
C ILE A 37 0.83 6.23 -12.24
N THR A 38 1.83 6.65 -11.46
CA THR A 38 1.95 6.39 -10.02
C THR A 38 1.78 7.69 -9.24
N LEU A 39 1.82 7.64 -7.92
CA LEU A 39 1.64 8.85 -7.12
C LEU A 39 2.98 9.34 -6.57
N THR A 40 3.15 10.66 -6.49
CA THR A 40 4.23 11.27 -5.69
C THR A 40 4.16 10.75 -4.26
N ASP A 41 5.30 10.54 -3.62
CA ASP A 41 5.44 9.95 -2.28
C ASP A 41 4.98 8.48 -2.17
N SER A 42 4.68 7.80 -3.28
CA SER A 42 4.39 6.35 -3.28
C SER A 42 5.64 5.50 -3.04
N PHE A 43 5.42 4.25 -2.62
CA PHE A 43 6.47 3.25 -2.50
C PHE A 43 6.00 1.89 -3.02
N HIS A 44 6.61 1.41 -4.12
CA HIS A 44 6.19 0.17 -4.78
C HIS A 44 7.23 -0.95 -4.77
N GLY A 45 8.44 -0.70 -4.28
CA GLY A 45 9.50 -1.71 -4.15
C GLY A 45 10.90 -1.22 -4.47
N ARG A 46 11.86 -2.16 -4.47
CA ARG A 46 13.30 -1.88 -4.63
C ARG A 46 13.94 -2.59 -5.82
N THR A 47 13.18 -3.30 -6.67
CA THR A 47 13.65 -3.75 -7.99
C THR A 47 13.70 -2.55 -8.94
N ILE A 48 14.47 -2.65 -10.03
CA ILE A 48 14.67 -1.50 -10.93
C ILE A 48 13.35 -0.94 -11.45
N THR A 49 12.38 -1.79 -11.82
CA THR A 49 11.07 -1.32 -12.33
C THR A 49 10.17 -0.79 -11.22
N THR A 50 10.09 -1.48 -10.08
CA THR A 50 9.28 -0.98 -8.95
C THR A 50 9.89 0.25 -8.29
N LEU A 51 11.22 0.40 -8.36
CA LEU A 51 11.90 1.61 -7.92
C LEU A 51 11.60 2.77 -8.88
N ALA A 52 11.60 2.52 -10.19
CA ALA A 52 11.12 3.49 -11.18
C ALA A 52 9.65 3.87 -11.00
N ALA A 53 8.81 2.97 -10.50
CA ALA A 53 7.40 3.25 -10.19
C ALA A 53 7.21 4.04 -8.87
N THR A 54 8.20 4.01 -7.97
CA THR A 54 8.18 4.68 -6.67
C THR A 54 8.33 6.18 -6.85
N GLY A 55 7.36 6.96 -6.37
CA GLY A 55 7.28 8.42 -6.57
C GLY A 55 8.09 9.22 -5.54
N GLN A 56 9.31 8.81 -5.22
CA GLN A 56 10.20 9.46 -4.25
C GLN A 56 11.56 9.70 -4.91
N ASP A 57 11.88 10.95 -5.21
CA ASP A 57 13.08 11.37 -5.97
C ASP A 57 14.39 10.88 -5.34
N GLU A 58 14.44 10.75 -4.02
CA GLU A 58 15.64 10.30 -3.30
C GLU A 58 16.10 8.90 -3.73
N PHE A 59 15.17 8.04 -4.16
CA PHE A 59 15.48 6.69 -4.65
C PHE A 59 15.94 6.64 -6.11
N HIS A 60 15.79 7.73 -6.84
CA HIS A 60 16.13 7.80 -8.26
C HIS A 60 17.56 8.30 -8.52
N THR A 61 18.37 8.53 -7.49
CA THR A 61 19.65 9.22 -7.62
C THR A 61 20.84 8.34 -8.04
N THR A 62 20.81 7.02 -7.77
CA THR A 62 22.04 6.19 -7.85
C THR A 62 21.89 4.89 -8.63
N PHE A 63 20.70 4.42 -8.93
CA PHE A 63 20.46 3.06 -9.48
C PHE A 63 20.05 3.02 -10.95
N GLY A 64 20.16 4.13 -11.66
CA GLY A 64 19.84 4.18 -13.11
C GLY A 64 20.79 3.34 -13.98
N PRO A 65 20.39 3.03 -15.23
CA PRO A 65 19.16 3.49 -15.86
C PRO A 65 17.91 2.76 -15.37
N PHE A 66 16.82 3.50 -15.23
CA PHE A 66 15.54 2.96 -14.80
C PHE A 66 14.67 2.49 -15.97
N THR A 67 13.68 1.68 -15.66
CA THR A 67 12.63 1.32 -16.61
C THR A 67 11.78 2.53 -16.95
N ASP A 68 11.63 2.85 -18.23
CA ASP A 68 10.83 3.97 -18.71
C ASP A 68 9.31 3.74 -18.59
N GLY A 69 8.55 4.83 -18.78
CA GLY A 69 7.09 4.80 -18.87
C GLY A 69 6.38 4.96 -17.55
N PHE A 70 6.93 5.73 -16.63
CA PHE A 70 6.26 6.16 -15.40
C PHE A 70 6.05 7.67 -15.37
N LYS A 71 4.89 8.12 -14.86
CA LYS A 71 4.55 9.51 -14.59
C LYS A 71 4.05 9.61 -13.14
N TYR A 72 4.43 10.67 -12.43
CA TYR A 72 4.09 10.82 -11.00
C TYR A 72 3.05 11.93 -10.83
N CYS A 73 1.89 11.59 -10.28
CA CYS A 73 0.80 12.51 -9.99
C CYS A 73 0.78 12.83 -8.49
N PRO A 74 0.65 14.10 -8.08
CA PRO A 74 0.42 14.39 -6.67
C PRO A 74 -0.84 13.67 -6.16
N ALA A 75 -0.75 13.05 -4.98
CA ALA A 75 -1.89 12.41 -4.35
C ALA A 75 -3.01 13.43 -4.08
N ASN A 76 -4.26 13.04 -4.33
CA ASN A 76 -5.44 13.87 -4.14
C ASN A 76 -5.56 15.11 -5.07
N ASP A 77 -4.75 15.19 -6.13
CA ASP A 77 -4.87 16.22 -7.16
C ASP A 77 -5.63 15.67 -8.40
N CYS A 78 -6.95 15.77 -8.36
CA CYS A 78 -7.85 15.29 -9.42
C CYS A 78 -7.59 15.97 -10.77
N GLU A 79 -7.24 17.27 -10.76
CA GLU A 79 -7.06 18.03 -12.00
C GLU A 79 -5.76 17.66 -12.71
N THR A 80 -4.69 17.48 -11.95
CA THR A 80 -3.42 16.98 -12.50
C THR A 80 -3.59 15.55 -13.03
N LEU A 81 -4.28 14.67 -12.31
CA LEU A 81 -4.54 13.31 -12.76
C LEU A 81 -5.30 13.27 -14.09
N LYS A 82 -6.36 14.08 -14.25
CA LYS A 82 -7.13 14.18 -15.50
C LYS A 82 -6.27 14.61 -16.68
N LYS A 83 -5.35 15.57 -16.46
CA LYS A 83 -4.42 16.07 -17.50
C LYS A 83 -3.36 15.02 -17.87
N MET A 84 -2.87 14.25 -16.90
CA MET A 84 -1.84 13.23 -17.11
C MET A 84 -2.37 11.95 -17.76
N ALA A 85 -3.67 11.66 -17.65
CA ALA A 85 -4.30 10.47 -18.21
C ALA A 85 -4.49 10.60 -19.74
N THR A 86 -3.39 10.67 -20.47
CA THR A 86 -3.29 10.76 -21.94
C THR A 86 -3.39 9.39 -22.60
N ASN A 87 -3.43 9.34 -23.93
CA ASN A 87 -3.68 8.08 -24.69
C ASN A 87 -2.55 7.06 -24.57
N ASP A 88 -1.37 7.44 -24.14
CA ASP A 88 -0.23 6.57 -23.88
C ASP A 88 -0.31 5.83 -22.52
N VAL A 89 -1.27 6.21 -21.67
CA VAL A 89 -1.42 5.64 -20.34
C VAL A 89 -2.21 4.33 -20.39
N CYS A 90 -1.62 3.26 -19.83
CA CYS A 90 -2.24 1.95 -19.71
C CYS A 90 -2.80 1.65 -18.32
N ALA A 91 -2.23 2.24 -17.26
CA ALA A 91 -2.68 2.01 -15.90
C ALA A 91 -2.45 3.22 -14.98
N ILE A 92 -3.23 3.27 -13.90
CA ILE A 92 -2.98 4.10 -12.72
C ILE A 92 -2.71 3.15 -11.56
N MET A 93 -1.52 3.25 -10.95
CA MET A 93 -1.09 2.42 -9.82
C MET A 93 -0.97 3.27 -8.56
N PHE A 94 -1.58 2.83 -7.47
CA PHE A 94 -1.64 3.60 -6.24
C PHE A 94 -1.79 2.72 -4.99
N GLU A 95 -1.40 3.28 -3.84
CA GLU A 95 -1.72 2.80 -2.50
C GLU A 95 -2.94 3.58 -1.99
N CYS A 96 -3.91 2.93 -1.35
CA CYS A 96 -5.03 3.63 -0.71
C CYS A 96 -4.57 4.52 0.47
N ILE A 97 -3.46 4.14 1.09
CA ILE A 97 -2.73 4.91 2.11
C ILE A 97 -1.26 4.79 1.77
N GLN A 98 -0.60 5.91 1.48
CA GLN A 98 0.83 5.95 1.20
C GLN A 98 1.63 5.70 2.47
N GLY A 99 2.08 4.45 2.65
CA GLY A 99 2.67 4.00 3.90
C GLY A 99 4.01 4.64 4.23
N GLU A 100 4.91 4.72 3.26
CA GLU A 100 6.25 5.31 3.42
C GLU A 100 6.20 6.83 3.24
N GLY A 101 5.33 7.35 2.38
CA GLY A 101 5.17 8.77 2.09
C GLY A 101 4.46 9.60 3.17
N GLY A 102 4.23 9.05 4.38
CA GLY A 102 3.67 9.82 5.48
C GLY A 102 2.34 9.32 6.04
N VAL A 103 1.91 8.11 5.71
CA VAL A 103 0.58 7.57 6.06
C VAL A 103 -0.54 8.50 5.55
N ASN A 104 -0.44 8.89 4.29
CA ASN A 104 -1.38 9.79 3.63
C ASN A 104 -2.53 9.00 3.01
N ASN A 105 -3.75 9.25 3.46
CA ASN A 105 -4.95 8.66 2.90
C ASN A 105 -5.29 9.31 1.55
N LEU A 106 -5.68 8.51 0.57
CA LEU A 106 -6.39 9.06 -0.58
C LEU A 106 -7.80 9.51 -0.16
N THR A 107 -8.30 10.55 -0.79
CA THR A 107 -9.68 10.99 -0.61
C THR A 107 -10.62 10.14 -1.46
N GLN A 108 -11.88 10.03 -1.04
CA GLN A 108 -12.91 9.34 -1.84
C GLN A 108 -13.05 9.99 -3.23
N GLU A 109 -13.04 11.33 -3.30
CA GLU A 109 -13.11 12.09 -4.55
C GLU A 109 -11.98 11.72 -5.52
N PHE A 110 -10.75 11.57 -5.02
CA PHE A 110 -9.62 11.19 -5.86
C PHE A 110 -9.74 9.76 -6.38
N VAL A 111 -10.16 8.82 -5.54
CA VAL A 111 -10.40 7.42 -5.94
C VAL A 111 -11.56 7.32 -6.93
N ASP A 112 -12.63 8.10 -6.74
CA ASP A 112 -13.74 8.18 -7.69
C ASP A 112 -13.27 8.76 -9.04
N THR A 113 -12.39 9.76 -9.01
CA THR A 113 -11.76 10.32 -10.22
C THR A 113 -10.92 9.27 -10.95
N ILE A 114 -10.12 8.46 -10.22
CA ILE A 114 -9.38 7.34 -10.80
C ILE A 114 -10.35 6.36 -11.48
N ALA A 115 -11.42 5.97 -10.79
CA ALA A 115 -12.41 5.02 -11.31
C ALA A 115 -13.13 5.55 -12.57
N GLN A 116 -13.47 6.83 -12.58
CA GLN A 116 -14.08 7.49 -13.74
C GLN A 116 -13.14 7.49 -14.95
N ILE A 117 -11.90 7.96 -14.78
CA ILE A 117 -10.87 7.98 -15.83
C ILE A 117 -10.62 6.57 -16.38
N ALA A 118 -10.48 5.59 -15.48
CA ALA A 118 -10.26 4.20 -15.83
C ALA A 118 -11.38 3.64 -16.72
N LYS A 119 -12.62 3.96 -16.39
CA LYS A 119 -13.79 3.56 -17.16
C LYS A 119 -13.88 4.27 -18.53
N GLU A 120 -13.67 5.58 -18.55
CA GLU A 120 -13.83 6.39 -19.77
C GLU A 120 -12.73 6.14 -20.80
N LYS A 121 -11.50 5.90 -20.34
CA LYS A 121 -10.31 5.77 -21.20
C LYS A 121 -9.79 4.35 -21.31
N ASP A 122 -10.47 3.37 -20.71
CA ASP A 122 -10.02 1.98 -20.59
C ASP A 122 -8.59 1.85 -20.03
N ILE A 123 -8.28 2.67 -19.02
CA ILE A 123 -7.05 2.61 -18.25
C ILE A 123 -7.27 1.60 -17.10
N LEU A 124 -6.28 0.74 -16.83
CA LEU A 124 -6.39 -0.21 -15.73
C LEU A 124 -6.14 0.47 -14.38
N THR A 125 -6.87 0.01 -13.37
CA THR A 125 -6.63 0.36 -11.97
C THR A 125 -5.79 -0.72 -11.29
N VAL A 126 -4.64 -0.33 -10.75
CA VAL A 126 -3.72 -1.21 -10.01
C VAL A 126 -3.62 -0.71 -8.58
N VAL A 127 -4.10 -1.51 -7.62
CA VAL A 127 -4.01 -1.14 -6.20
C VAL A 127 -2.91 -1.94 -5.53
N ASP A 128 -1.93 -1.21 -4.98
CA ASP A 128 -0.87 -1.77 -4.16
C ASP A 128 -1.36 -1.94 -2.72
N GLU A 129 -1.68 -3.18 -2.37
CA GLU A 129 -2.12 -3.60 -1.03
C GLU A 129 -1.01 -4.30 -0.23
N VAL A 130 0.24 -4.12 -0.64
CA VAL A 130 1.39 -4.75 0.02
C VAL A 130 1.49 -4.34 1.49
N GLN A 131 1.20 -3.08 1.81
CA GLN A 131 1.21 -2.61 3.19
C GLN A 131 -0.18 -2.47 3.81
N THR A 132 -1.18 -2.14 3.01
CA THR A 132 -2.55 -1.82 3.45
C THR A 132 -3.46 -3.03 3.55
N GLY A 133 -3.12 -4.11 2.84
CA GLY A 133 -3.91 -5.34 2.79
C GLY A 133 -3.81 -6.23 4.03
N ASN A 134 -4.38 -7.41 3.91
CA ASN A 134 -4.35 -8.46 4.94
C ASN A 134 -4.92 -8.00 6.29
N GLY A 135 -5.99 -7.22 6.27
CA GLY A 135 -6.71 -6.78 7.47
C GLY A 135 -6.18 -5.49 8.11
N ARG A 136 -5.07 -4.93 7.63
CA ARG A 136 -4.37 -3.79 8.26
C ARG A 136 -5.26 -2.57 8.48
N THR A 137 -6.16 -2.27 7.55
CA THR A 137 -7.06 -1.11 7.59
C THR A 137 -8.44 -1.40 8.20
N GLY A 138 -8.64 -2.62 8.74
CA GLY A 138 -9.94 -3.07 9.26
C GLY A 138 -10.90 -3.58 8.17
N ARG A 139 -10.43 -3.70 6.95
CA ARG A 139 -10.98 -4.45 5.82
C ARG A 139 -9.94 -5.44 5.34
N TYR A 140 -10.32 -6.47 4.58
CA TYR A 140 -9.33 -7.42 4.06
C TYR A 140 -8.33 -6.71 3.14
N PHE A 141 -8.83 -5.90 2.21
CA PHE A 141 -8.06 -4.94 1.41
C PHE A 141 -8.53 -3.50 1.68
N ALA A 142 -7.62 -2.55 1.64
CA ALA A 142 -7.93 -1.15 1.92
C ALA A 142 -8.88 -0.53 0.89
N TYR A 143 -8.82 -0.95 -0.38
CA TYR A 143 -9.73 -0.47 -1.41
C TYR A 143 -11.21 -0.75 -1.11
N GLU A 144 -11.52 -1.71 -0.24
CA GLU A 144 -12.89 -2.00 0.21
C GLU A 144 -13.50 -0.87 1.07
N ASN A 145 -12.67 0.08 1.55
CA ASN A 145 -13.13 1.31 2.19
C ASN A 145 -13.56 2.38 1.17
N TYR A 146 -13.34 2.16 -0.11
CA TYR A 146 -13.65 3.06 -1.22
C TYR A 146 -14.61 2.40 -2.20
N SER A 147 -15.29 3.22 -3.01
CA SER A 147 -16.23 2.73 -4.04
C SER A 147 -15.52 2.33 -5.33
N ILE A 148 -14.42 1.55 -5.23
CA ILE A 148 -13.64 1.10 -6.39
C ILE A 148 -13.54 -0.43 -6.44
N LYS A 149 -13.59 -0.99 -7.66
CA LYS A 149 -13.29 -2.39 -7.93
C LYS A 149 -12.06 -2.44 -8.84
N PRO A 150 -10.87 -2.67 -8.29
CA PRO A 150 -9.64 -2.62 -9.07
C PRO A 150 -9.51 -3.76 -10.06
N ASP A 151 -8.78 -3.51 -11.16
CA ASP A 151 -8.47 -4.51 -12.19
C ASP A 151 -7.33 -5.44 -11.75
N ILE A 152 -6.34 -4.89 -11.02
CA ILE A 152 -5.20 -5.63 -10.48
C ILE A 152 -4.97 -5.23 -9.03
N VAL A 153 -4.64 -6.20 -8.17
CA VAL A 153 -4.27 -5.98 -6.76
C VAL A 153 -2.98 -6.72 -6.47
N SER A 154 -1.99 -6.04 -5.91
CA SER A 154 -0.79 -6.68 -5.37
C SER A 154 -0.88 -6.80 -3.84
N THR A 155 -0.36 -7.88 -3.27
CA THR A 155 -0.31 -8.09 -1.82
C THR A 155 0.93 -8.88 -1.41
N ALA A 156 1.40 -8.70 -0.18
CA ALA A 156 2.54 -9.41 0.39
C ALA A 156 2.58 -9.23 1.92
N LYS A 157 3.78 -9.01 2.51
CA LYS A 157 4.01 -8.74 3.94
C LYS A 157 3.26 -9.71 4.86
N GLY A 158 2.09 -9.29 5.37
CA GLY A 158 1.27 -10.11 6.27
C GLY A 158 0.63 -11.35 5.65
N LEU A 159 0.67 -11.51 4.32
CA LEU A 159 -0.04 -12.55 3.58
C LEU A 159 0.25 -13.97 4.08
N ALA A 160 1.52 -14.29 4.38
CA ALA A 160 1.93 -15.63 4.80
C ALA A 160 2.48 -15.68 6.24
N GLY A 161 2.12 -14.70 7.09
CA GLY A 161 2.47 -14.72 8.52
C GLY A 161 3.96 -14.63 8.81
N GLY A 162 4.73 -13.95 7.95
CA GLY A 162 6.19 -13.77 8.08
C GLY A 162 7.01 -14.65 7.13
N LEU A 163 6.39 -15.60 6.43
CA LEU A 163 7.07 -16.34 5.36
C LEU A 163 7.11 -15.50 4.07
N PRO A 164 8.19 -15.60 3.27
CA PRO A 164 8.30 -14.87 2.02
C PRO A 164 7.20 -15.27 1.03
N MET A 165 6.25 -14.38 0.79
CA MET A 165 5.19 -14.53 -0.17
C MET A 165 4.68 -13.17 -0.64
N GLY A 166 4.49 -13.04 -1.94
CA GLY A 166 3.74 -11.99 -2.58
C GLY A 166 2.74 -12.59 -3.55
N ALA A 167 1.72 -11.85 -3.87
CA ALA A 167 0.73 -12.27 -4.87
C ALA A 167 0.22 -11.07 -5.65
N VAL A 168 -0.05 -11.29 -6.93
CA VAL A 168 -0.79 -10.37 -7.77
C VAL A 168 -2.09 -11.04 -8.20
N LEU A 169 -3.20 -10.37 -7.95
CA LEU A 169 -4.54 -10.82 -8.24
C LEU A 169 -5.08 -10.06 -9.45
N PHE A 170 -5.66 -10.79 -10.38
CA PHE A 170 -6.16 -10.25 -11.63
C PHE A 170 -7.68 -10.29 -11.68
N GLY A 171 -8.29 -9.13 -11.98
CA GLY A 171 -9.70 -9.01 -12.27
C GLY A 171 -10.07 -9.62 -13.61
N GLU A 172 -11.36 -9.61 -13.92
CA GLU A 172 -11.91 -10.22 -15.14
C GLU A 172 -11.29 -9.66 -16.42
N LYS A 173 -11.06 -8.34 -16.45
CA LYS A 173 -10.52 -7.61 -17.57
C LYS A 173 -9.11 -8.06 -17.99
N VAL A 174 -8.26 -8.43 -17.01
CA VAL A 174 -6.84 -8.78 -17.22
C VAL A 174 -6.61 -10.28 -17.20
N ALA A 175 -7.56 -11.06 -16.70
CA ALA A 175 -7.36 -12.51 -16.48
C ALA A 175 -6.94 -13.27 -17.73
N ASP A 176 -7.43 -12.91 -18.92
CA ASP A 176 -7.11 -13.60 -20.17
C ASP A 176 -5.69 -13.31 -20.68
N CYS A 177 -5.07 -12.21 -20.23
CA CYS A 177 -3.66 -11.91 -20.52
C CYS A 177 -2.70 -12.79 -19.71
N VAL A 178 -3.17 -13.41 -18.61
CA VAL A 178 -2.36 -14.27 -17.74
C VAL A 178 -2.38 -15.68 -18.29
N THR A 179 -1.42 -15.97 -19.17
CA THR A 179 -1.28 -17.24 -19.88
C THR A 179 -0.03 -18.00 -19.43
N PRO A 180 0.05 -19.31 -19.67
CA PRO A 180 1.28 -20.08 -19.42
C PRO A 180 2.50 -19.40 -20.04
N SER A 181 3.62 -19.40 -19.33
CA SER A 181 4.92 -18.80 -19.73
C SER A 181 4.96 -17.29 -19.87
N SER A 182 3.85 -16.55 -19.60
CA SER A 182 3.85 -15.09 -19.65
C SER A 182 4.57 -14.44 -18.45
N HIS A 183 4.69 -15.15 -17.35
CA HIS A 183 5.44 -14.74 -16.16
C HIS A 183 5.91 -15.99 -15.39
N GLY A 184 6.93 -15.83 -14.52
CA GLY A 184 7.50 -16.94 -13.76
C GLY A 184 8.16 -16.50 -12.47
N SER A 185 8.21 -17.41 -11.50
CA SER A 185 8.94 -17.28 -10.25
C SER A 185 9.41 -18.66 -9.80
N THR A 186 10.69 -18.79 -9.45
CA THR A 186 11.26 -20.09 -9.02
C THR A 186 10.61 -20.61 -7.74
N PHE A 187 10.38 -19.75 -6.77
CA PHE A 187 9.85 -20.11 -5.44
C PHE A 187 8.44 -19.60 -5.17
N GLY A 188 7.83 -18.91 -6.12
CA GLY A 188 6.47 -18.40 -5.99
C GLY A 188 5.45 -19.51 -5.79
N GLY A 189 4.62 -19.40 -4.74
CA GLY A 189 3.64 -20.43 -4.41
C GLY A 189 4.23 -21.69 -3.79
N ASN A 190 5.43 -21.65 -3.23
CA ASN A 190 6.02 -22.80 -2.54
C ASN A 190 5.09 -23.30 -1.41
N PRO A 191 5.05 -24.61 -1.13
CA PRO A 191 4.03 -25.20 -0.24
C PRO A 191 4.14 -24.71 1.21
N ILE A 192 5.32 -24.34 1.68
CA ILE A 192 5.51 -23.84 3.06
C ILE A 192 4.86 -22.46 3.22
N ALA A 193 5.18 -21.52 2.32
CA ALA A 193 4.59 -20.20 2.35
C ALA A 193 3.08 -20.24 2.05
N ALA A 194 2.63 -21.15 1.15
CA ALA A 194 1.21 -21.36 0.86
C ALA A 194 0.44 -21.86 2.09
N ALA A 195 1.00 -22.79 2.86
CA ALA A 195 0.39 -23.26 4.11
C ALA A 195 0.30 -22.12 5.14
N GLY A 196 1.34 -21.29 5.27
CA GLY A 196 1.31 -20.07 6.09
C GLY A 196 0.21 -19.11 5.64
N ALA A 197 0.11 -18.84 4.35
CA ALA A 197 -0.92 -17.94 3.80
C ALA A 197 -2.35 -18.49 4.05
N ILE A 198 -2.58 -19.76 3.86
CA ILE A 198 -3.89 -20.40 4.17
C ILE A 198 -4.25 -20.21 5.64
N SER A 199 -3.28 -20.38 6.55
CA SER A 199 -3.48 -20.17 7.98
C SER A 199 -3.87 -18.72 8.30
N ILE A 200 -3.21 -17.74 7.69
CA ILE A 200 -3.48 -16.30 7.88
C ILE A 200 -4.82 -15.90 7.29
N VAL A 201 -5.06 -16.25 6.01
CA VAL A 201 -6.31 -15.91 5.30
C VAL A 201 -7.54 -16.39 6.03
N LYS A 202 -7.49 -17.62 6.57
CA LYS A 202 -8.61 -18.21 7.35
C LYS A 202 -8.89 -17.53 8.69
N ARG A 203 -7.92 -16.78 9.24
CA ARG A 203 -8.05 -16.09 10.52
C ARG A 203 -8.50 -14.63 10.39
N ILE A 204 -8.40 -14.07 9.19
CA ILE A 204 -8.84 -12.70 8.92
C ILE A 204 -10.31 -12.75 8.47
N ASP A 205 -11.19 -13.03 9.41
CA ASP A 205 -12.65 -13.02 9.25
C ASP A 205 -13.24 -11.66 9.67
N ASP A 206 -14.56 -11.55 9.54
CA ASP A 206 -15.27 -10.30 9.86
C ASP A 206 -15.15 -9.91 11.33
N GLU A 207 -15.11 -10.88 12.25
CA GLU A 207 -14.93 -10.66 13.68
C GLU A 207 -13.53 -10.11 13.97
N PHE A 208 -12.50 -10.69 13.35
CA PHE A 208 -11.13 -10.22 13.46
C PHE A 208 -10.98 -8.79 12.91
N LEU A 209 -11.55 -8.52 11.74
CA LEU A 209 -11.54 -7.19 11.13
C LEU A 209 -12.28 -6.15 11.98
N GLN A 210 -13.37 -6.55 12.64
CA GLN A 210 -14.07 -5.69 13.58
C GLN A 210 -13.19 -5.33 14.78
N LYS A 211 -12.47 -6.30 15.38
CA LYS A 211 -11.50 -6.04 16.46
C LYS A 211 -10.39 -5.08 16.04
N VAL A 212 -9.92 -5.15 14.79
CA VAL A 212 -8.96 -4.18 14.25
C VAL A 212 -9.54 -2.77 14.23
N ARG A 213 -10.79 -2.60 13.81
CA ARG A 213 -11.48 -1.28 13.81
C ARG A 213 -11.68 -0.74 15.22
N GLU A 214 -12.06 -1.60 16.16
CA GLU A 214 -12.25 -1.22 17.58
C GLU A 214 -10.94 -0.76 18.23
N LYS A 215 -9.85 -1.51 18.04
CA LYS A 215 -8.51 -1.12 18.49
C LYS A 215 -8.04 0.18 17.85
N SER A 216 -8.29 0.36 16.55
CA SER A 216 -8.00 1.61 15.85
C SER A 216 -8.70 2.80 16.51
N LYS A 217 -10.00 2.67 16.77
CA LYS A 217 -10.77 3.69 17.47
C LYS A 217 -10.22 3.97 18.87
N TYR A 218 -9.93 2.92 19.64
CA TYR A 218 -9.36 3.03 20.97
C TYR A 218 -8.06 3.82 21.00
N ILE A 219 -7.12 3.46 20.10
CA ILE A 219 -5.82 4.13 19.94
C ILE A 219 -6.02 5.59 19.53
N THR A 220 -6.83 5.85 18.52
CA THR A 220 -7.03 7.21 18.01
C THR A 220 -7.73 8.13 19.02
N ASP A 221 -8.69 7.60 19.77
CA ASP A 221 -9.39 8.38 20.82
C ASP A 221 -8.43 8.74 21.97
N PHE A 222 -7.47 7.89 22.30
CA PHE A 222 -6.42 8.23 23.27
C PHE A 222 -5.46 9.30 22.72
N ILE A 223 -4.93 9.08 21.50
CA ILE A 223 -3.90 9.94 20.91
C ILE A 223 -4.40 11.36 20.66
N LYS A 224 -5.68 11.56 20.33
CA LYS A 224 -6.30 12.89 20.15
C LYS A 224 -6.17 13.78 21.38
N ASN A 225 -6.01 13.19 22.56
CA ASN A 225 -5.91 13.92 23.84
C ASN A 225 -4.45 14.15 24.27
N ILE A 226 -3.46 13.75 23.49
CA ILE A 226 -2.04 13.99 23.79
C ILE A 226 -1.69 15.41 23.35
N LYS A 227 -1.19 16.22 24.28
CA LYS A 227 -0.72 17.57 23.98
C LYS A 227 0.48 17.53 23.02
N GLY A 228 0.42 18.27 21.92
CA GLY A 228 1.46 18.28 20.88
C GLY A 228 1.13 17.41 19.65
N VAL A 229 0.05 16.64 19.68
CA VAL A 229 -0.49 15.98 18.48
C VAL A 229 -1.32 16.99 17.68
N LYS A 230 -0.99 17.11 16.38
CA LYS A 230 -1.68 18.02 15.43
C LYS A 230 -2.74 17.31 14.60
N ALA A 231 -2.38 16.11 14.10
CA ALA A 231 -3.25 15.33 13.24
C ALA A 231 -3.00 13.84 13.41
N ILE A 232 -4.02 13.05 13.11
CA ILE A 232 -3.93 11.59 13.00
C ILE A 232 -4.45 11.21 11.61
N THR A 233 -3.68 10.42 10.88
CA THR A 233 -4.00 9.91 9.54
C THR A 233 -3.96 8.39 9.53
N GLY A 234 -4.37 7.79 8.41
CA GLY A 234 -4.38 6.33 8.28
C GLY A 234 -5.75 5.72 8.54
N MET A 235 -5.81 4.39 8.55
CA MET A 235 -7.01 3.58 8.82
C MET A 235 -6.62 2.29 9.54
N GLY A 236 -7.50 1.78 10.36
CA GLY A 236 -7.25 0.55 11.12
C GLY A 236 -6.00 0.68 12.00
N LEU A 237 -5.13 -0.30 11.95
CA LEU A 237 -3.86 -0.29 12.69
C LEU A 237 -2.65 0.15 11.83
N MET A 238 -2.89 1.04 10.88
CA MET A 238 -1.88 1.79 10.15
C MET A 238 -2.13 3.27 10.37
N LEU A 239 -1.47 3.87 11.36
CA LEU A 239 -1.74 5.22 11.83
C LEU A 239 -0.49 6.10 11.71
N GLY A 240 -0.68 7.32 11.23
CA GLY A 240 0.29 8.40 11.23
C GLY A 240 -0.08 9.46 12.25
N ILE A 241 0.87 9.85 13.09
CA ILE A 241 0.69 10.87 14.13
C ILE A 241 1.58 12.05 13.79
N GLU A 242 0.97 13.16 13.44
CA GLU A 242 1.68 14.40 13.19
C GLU A 242 1.84 15.22 14.46
N THR A 243 3.06 15.71 14.71
CA THR A 243 3.40 16.50 15.89
C THR A 243 4.22 17.74 15.51
N ASP A 244 4.49 18.60 16.48
CA ASP A 244 5.40 19.73 16.33
C ASP A 244 6.88 19.33 16.29
N LYS A 245 7.21 18.11 16.76
CA LYS A 245 8.57 17.61 16.89
C LYS A 245 9.00 16.83 15.65
N GLN A 246 10.30 16.69 15.46
CA GLN A 246 10.84 15.81 14.44
C GLN A 246 10.52 14.35 14.78
N ALA A 247 10.00 13.62 13.81
CA ALA A 247 9.62 12.20 14.01
C ALA A 247 10.82 11.32 14.41
N SER A 248 12.02 11.64 13.91
CA SER A 248 13.28 10.96 14.29
C SER A 248 13.59 11.07 15.78
N ASP A 249 13.35 12.24 16.37
CA ASP A 249 13.62 12.48 17.78
C ASP A 249 12.61 11.74 18.66
N ILE A 250 11.34 11.74 18.27
CA ILE A 250 10.30 10.96 18.94
C ILE A 250 10.61 9.47 18.84
N ALA A 251 10.97 8.95 17.67
CA ALA A 251 11.28 7.53 17.47
C ALA A 251 12.49 7.11 18.32
N LYS A 252 13.53 7.93 18.39
CA LYS A 252 14.70 7.68 19.24
C LYS A 252 14.32 7.62 20.71
N GLN A 253 13.59 8.61 21.24
CA GLN A 253 13.16 8.64 22.63
C GLN A 253 12.20 7.50 22.97
N CYS A 254 11.29 7.14 22.07
CA CYS A 254 10.44 5.98 22.21
C CYS A 254 11.26 4.69 22.33
N LEU A 255 12.28 4.51 21.49
CA LEU A 255 13.16 3.35 21.54
C LEU A 255 13.91 3.26 22.88
N GLU A 256 14.43 4.37 23.38
CA GLU A 256 15.08 4.46 24.72
C GLU A 256 14.12 4.09 25.86
N ASN A 257 12.82 4.34 25.68
CA ASN A 257 11.76 3.99 26.64
C ASN A 257 11.15 2.58 26.36
N GLY A 258 11.73 1.78 25.46
CA GLY A 258 11.27 0.44 25.14
C GLY A 258 9.98 0.39 24.32
N LEU A 259 9.76 1.40 23.47
CA LEU A 259 8.68 1.43 22.50
C LEU A 259 9.25 1.63 21.09
N LEU A 260 8.99 0.65 20.20
CA LEU A 260 9.40 0.73 18.80
C LEU A 260 8.29 1.42 17.97
N VAL A 261 8.61 2.56 17.40
CA VAL A 261 7.78 3.25 16.42
C VAL A 261 8.61 3.57 15.16
N LEU A 262 7.95 3.86 14.06
CA LEU A 262 8.61 4.19 12.80
C LEU A 262 8.40 5.67 12.46
N THR A 263 9.30 6.22 11.69
CA THR A 263 9.11 7.54 11.07
C THR A 263 8.39 7.40 9.72
N ALA A 264 7.53 8.35 9.41
CA ALA A 264 6.92 8.49 8.11
C ALA A 264 6.87 9.99 7.77
N HIS A 265 7.78 10.47 6.92
CA HIS A 265 8.02 11.89 6.72
C HIS A 265 8.62 12.62 7.95
N LYS A 266 8.97 13.91 7.79
CA LYS A 266 9.75 14.67 8.78
C LYS A 266 9.12 14.77 10.17
N ASN A 267 7.80 15.01 10.24
CA ASN A 267 7.09 15.30 11.50
C ASN A 267 6.03 14.25 11.85
N ARG A 268 6.07 13.09 11.20
CA ARG A 268 5.03 12.08 11.38
C ARG A 268 5.61 10.77 11.86
N VAL A 269 5.10 10.28 12.97
CA VAL A 269 5.40 8.97 13.54
C VAL A 269 4.36 7.98 13.03
N ARG A 270 4.80 6.80 12.59
CA ARG A 270 3.93 5.74 12.11
C ARG A 270 3.80 4.61 13.12
N LEU A 271 2.57 4.26 13.45
CA LEU A 271 2.23 3.09 14.27
C LEU A 271 1.73 1.95 13.39
N LEU A 272 2.38 0.80 13.51
CA LEU A 272 2.04 -0.45 12.81
C LEU A 272 2.04 -1.63 13.80
N PRO A 273 1.23 -1.62 14.86
CA PRO A 273 1.22 -2.71 15.81
C PRO A 273 0.74 -4.02 15.16
N ALA A 274 1.02 -5.15 15.79
CA ALA A 274 0.45 -6.43 15.39
C ALA A 274 -1.09 -6.37 15.40
N LEU A 275 -1.76 -7.00 14.43
CA LEU A 275 -3.22 -6.93 14.35
C LEU A 275 -3.91 -7.61 15.54
N ASN A 276 -3.23 -8.58 16.17
CA ASN A 276 -3.69 -9.29 17.36
C ASN A 276 -3.20 -8.68 18.67
N ILE A 277 -2.51 -7.52 18.66
CA ILE A 277 -2.04 -6.82 19.86
C ILE A 277 -3.15 -6.74 20.93
N SER A 278 -2.82 -6.97 22.19
CA SER A 278 -3.77 -6.86 23.30
C SER A 278 -4.04 -5.42 23.70
N TYR A 279 -5.09 -5.17 24.46
CA TYR A 279 -5.38 -3.82 24.99
C TYR A 279 -4.36 -3.39 26.03
N GLU A 280 -3.83 -4.32 26.82
CA GLU A 280 -2.77 -4.09 27.81
C GLU A 280 -1.49 -3.60 27.12
N GLU A 281 -1.08 -4.25 26.02
CA GLU A 281 0.08 -3.83 25.22
C GLU A 281 -0.17 -2.45 24.53
N ILE A 282 -1.39 -2.19 24.07
CA ILE A 282 -1.78 -0.90 23.53
C ILE A 282 -1.64 0.19 24.62
N ASP A 283 -2.16 -0.03 25.82
CA ASP A 283 -2.12 0.92 26.91
C ASP A 283 -0.69 1.23 27.36
N GLU A 284 0.17 0.20 27.46
CA GLU A 284 1.58 0.39 27.75
C GLU A 284 2.27 1.24 26.68
N GLY A 285 2.06 0.90 25.40
CA GLY A 285 2.63 1.63 24.28
C GLY A 285 2.15 3.09 24.20
N LEU A 286 0.86 3.33 24.39
CA LEU A 286 0.27 4.67 24.37
C LEU A 286 0.76 5.55 25.52
N LYS A 287 0.95 4.97 26.72
CA LYS A 287 1.51 5.69 27.87
C LYS A 287 2.95 6.15 27.57
N LYS A 288 3.80 5.26 27.08
CA LYS A 288 5.19 5.58 26.68
C LYS A 288 5.23 6.64 25.58
N LEU A 289 4.38 6.51 24.56
CA LEU A 289 4.28 7.47 23.46
C LEU A 289 3.88 8.86 23.96
N LYS A 290 2.86 8.94 24.85
CA LYS A 290 2.41 10.18 25.47
C LYS A 290 3.53 10.86 26.23
N GLU A 291 4.26 10.13 27.08
CA GLU A 291 5.39 10.66 27.86
C GLU A 291 6.47 11.29 26.97
N VAL A 292 6.72 10.74 25.77
CA VAL A 292 7.69 11.28 24.82
C VAL A 292 7.16 12.51 24.07
N ILE A 293 5.90 12.48 23.65
CA ILE A 293 5.33 13.62 22.89
C ILE A 293 5.12 14.85 23.78
N GLU A 294 4.72 14.67 25.04
CA GLU A 294 4.42 15.77 25.96
C GLU A 294 5.66 16.37 26.67
N LYS A 295 6.81 15.69 26.67
CA LYS A 295 8.10 16.25 27.14
C LYS A 295 8.63 17.34 26.23
#